data_a51f92c301c28fc31ef780ae480739c5
#
_entry.id   a51f92c301c28fc31ef780ae480739c5
#
_cell.length_a   1.000
_cell.length_b   1.000
_cell.length_c   1.000
_cell.angle_alpha   90.00
_cell.angle_beta   90.00
_cell.angle_gamma   90.00
#
_symmetry.space_group_name_H-M   'P 1'
#
loop_
_entity.id
_entity.type
_entity.pdbx_description
1 polymer ?
#
loop_
_entity_poly.entity_id
_entity_poly.type
_entity_poly.pdbx_seq_one_letter_code
_entity_poly.pdbx_strand_id
1 'polypeptide(L)'
;GYEYVPDGEPRVFGDRVYIFGSHDTFGGSNFCTGDYVCWSAPLSDLSDWYFHGVIYTKGQDPDNSDGREELWAPCVVRGMDDRYYMYYCLGHWYPKISVAVCDTPDGRYEFLGHVRYADGVELGQKEGDKIPFDPAVLIDDGRIFVYSGCAPTPILLRPEIDIRKDSQCIELEQDMLTVKGEPRKFLPTMADSEGTGFEGHEFFEASAIRKYMGRYYCTYSSVKLHELCWAVSDQPDAGFTYGGVLVSNGDIFPETHTNMAFDSKPDRNVKYYIGNNHGNLIRIGGEYYIFYHRHTNHCMFCRQTCVERVVMTEDGRFLQARMTSYGLNGMPLAGKGTYEAAIACNLYEREGA
;
A
#
# COMPACT_ATOMS: atom_id res chain seq x y z
N GLY A 1 -3.61 12.33 14.29
CA GLY A 1 -3.84 13.45 13.47
C GLY A 1 -2.70 14.40 13.16
N TYR A 2 -1.51 14.26 13.79
CA TYR A 2 -0.36 15.10 13.48
C TYR A 2 0.70 14.40 12.61
N GLU A 3 0.60 13.10 12.47
CA GLU A 3 1.45 12.30 11.58
C GLU A 3 0.66 11.89 10.34
N TYR A 4 1.24 12.11 9.19
CA TYR A 4 0.66 11.79 7.88
C TYR A 4 1.38 10.57 7.33
N VAL A 5 0.88 9.38 7.67
CA VAL A 5 1.46 8.09 7.27
C VAL A 5 0.54 7.43 6.24
N PRO A 6 0.67 7.77 4.95
CA PRO A 6 -0.05 7.08 3.87
C PRO A 6 0.54 5.71 3.58
N ASP A 7 -0.06 5.02 2.61
CA ASP A 7 0.42 3.74 2.07
C ASP A 7 0.54 2.68 3.18
N GLY A 8 -0.43 2.72 4.13
CA GLY A 8 -0.37 1.95 5.36
C GLY A 8 -0.29 0.45 5.14
N GLU A 9 0.86 -0.14 5.46
CA GLU A 9 1.10 -1.57 5.43
C GLU A 9 0.96 -2.15 6.85
N PRO A 10 -0.22 -2.72 7.17
CA PRO A 10 -0.45 -3.31 8.49
C PRO A 10 0.17 -4.70 8.57
N ARG A 11 0.84 -5.00 9.68
CA ARG A 11 1.42 -6.32 9.98
C ARG A 11 1.14 -6.72 11.43
N VAL A 12 0.87 -7.99 11.64
CA VAL A 12 0.85 -8.58 12.99
C VAL A 12 2.16 -9.32 13.21
N PHE A 13 2.91 -8.87 14.20
CA PHE A 13 4.11 -9.56 14.68
C PHE A 13 3.97 -9.78 16.18
N GLY A 14 4.06 -11.04 16.60
CA GLY A 14 3.82 -11.40 18.00
C GLY A 14 2.41 -11.03 18.47
N ASP A 15 2.33 -10.24 19.51
CA ASP A 15 1.09 -9.78 20.15
C ASP A 15 0.68 -8.34 19.77
N ARG A 16 1.29 -7.77 18.73
CA ARG A 16 1.03 -6.39 18.30
C ARG A 16 0.70 -6.30 16.81
N VAL A 17 -0.13 -5.33 16.47
CA VAL A 17 -0.28 -4.84 15.11
C VAL A 17 0.65 -3.65 14.91
N TYR A 18 1.38 -3.64 13.81
CA TYR A 18 2.27 -2.57 13.37
C TYR A 18 1.72 -1.91 12.12
N ILE A 19 1.98 -0.61 11.95
CA ILE A 19 1.74 0.12 10.72
C ILE A 19 3.05 0.70 10.25
N PHE A 20 3.41 0.33 9.04
CA PHE A 20 4.50 0.92 8.26
C PHE A 20 3.86 1.70 7.11
N GLY A 21 4.49 2.77 6.67
CA GLY A 21 3.98 3.54 5.55
C GLY A 21 4.96 4.62 5.14
N SER A 22 4.70 5.23 4.01
CA SER A 22 5.36 6.47 3.62
C SER A 22 5.08 7.56 4.66
N HIS A 23 5.77 8.68 4.58
CA HIS A 23 5.57 9.78 5.52
C HIS A 23 5.45 11.11 4.76
N ASP A 24 4.22 11.62 4.71
CA ASP A 24 3.94 12.94 4.14
C ASP A 24 4.23 14.04 5.18
N THR A 25 4.59 15.22 4.71
CA THR A 25 4.82 16.39 5.57
C THR A 25 3.64 17.36 5.46
N PHE A 26 3.10 17.79 6.60
CA PHE A 26 2.01 18.78 6.61
C PHE A 26 2.38 20.04 5.82
N GLY A 27 1.51 20.43 4.88
CA GLY A 27 1.76 21.57 3.99
C GLY A 27 2.87 21.33 2.97
N GLY A 28 3.33 20.10 2.81
CA GLY A 28 4.32 19.71 1.80
C GLY A 28 3.82 19.93 0.38
N SER A 29 4.76 19.99 -0.56
CA SER A 29 4.49 20.15 -2.00
C SER A 29 4.72 18.87 -2.81
N ASN A 30 5.05 17.76 -2.14
CA ASN A 30 5.29 16.47 -2.76
C ASN A 30 4.90 15.32 -1.82
N PHE A 31 4.75 14.11 -2.37
CA PHE A 31 4.49 12.88 -1.62
C PHE A 31 5.72 12.43 -0.84
N CYS A 32 5.52 11.73 0.27
CA CYS A 32 6.52 10.90 0.95
C CYS A 32 7.83 11.63 1.32
N THR A 33 7.74 12.89 1.68
CA THR A 33 8.92 13.75 1.94
C THR A 33 9.60 13.48 3.29
N GLY A 34 8.95 12.74 4.19
CA GLY A 34 9.48 12.37 5.50
C GLY A 34 10.31 11.10 5.50
N ASP A 35 10.96 10.82 6.63
CA ASP A 35 11.61 9.54 6.92
C ASP A 35 10.57 8.49 7.34
N TYR A 36 10.85 7.19 7.18
CA TYR A 36 9.91 6.16 7.62
C TYR A 36 9.75 6.13 9.13
N VAL A 37 8.50 6.07 9.54
CA VAL A 37 8.09 5.96 10.95
C VAL A 37 7.30 4.68 11.17
N CYS A 38 7.18 4.25 12.43
CA CYS A 38 6.42 3.08 12.81
C CYS A 38 5.48 3.38 13.96
N TRP A 39 4.28 2.82 13.88
CA TRP A 39 3.28 2.80 14.95
C TRP A 39 2.90 1.37 15.26
N SER A 40 2.55 1.08 16.51
CA SER A 40 2.00 -0.22 16.88
C SER A 40 0.99 -0.13 18.01
N ALA A 41 0.08 -1.10 18.06
CA ALA A 41 -0.85 -1.30 19.17
C ALA A 41 -0.86 -2.77 19.61
N PRO A 42 -1.08 -3.07 20.89
CA PRO A 42 -1.26 -4.45 21.33
C PRO A 42 -2.55 -5.02 20.77
N LEU A 43 -2.56 -6.30 20.40
CA LEU A 43 -3.78 -6.97 19.89
C LEU A 43 -4.89 -7.06 20.94
N SER A 44 -4.54 -6.91 22.22
CA SER A 44 -5.49 -6.87 23.34
C SER A 44 -6.21 -5.52 23.48
N ASP A 45 -5.63 -4.44 22.94
CA ASP A 45 -6.21 -3.09 22.95
C ASP A 45 -5.77 -2.29 21.72
N LEU A 46 -6.59 -2.34 20.68
CA LEU A 46 -6.34 -1.65 19.41
C LEU A 46 -6.56 -0.12 19.48
N SER A 47 -6.82 0.43 20.66
CA SER A 47 -6.87 1.87 20.91
C SER A 47 -5.57 2.43 21.48
N ASP A 48 -4.69 1.55 22.00
CA ASP A 48 -3.42 1.93 22.63
C ASP A 48 -2.26 1.96 21.61
N TRP A 49 -2.27 2.97 20.75
CA TRP A 49 -1.24 3.17 19.74
C TRP A 49 0.00 3.85 20.31
N TYR A 50 1.15 3.21 20.07
CA TYR A 50 2.46 3.74 20.44
C TYR A 50 3.25 4.17 19.20
N PHE A 51 3.83 5.38 19.23
CA PHE A 51 4.68 5.92 18.18
C PHE A 51 6.16 5.58 18.48
N HIS A 52 6.76 4.78 17.63
CA HIS A 52 8.17 4.35 17.77
C HIS A 52 9.17 5.39 17.23
N GLY A 53 8.66 6.41 16.53
CA GLY A 53 9.50 7.41 15.87
C GLY A 53 10.03 6.93 14.52
N VAL A 54 11.11 7.57 14.07
CA VAL A 54 11.78 7.25 12.82
C VAL A 54 12.49 5.90 12.92
N ILE A 55 12.21 5.00 12.00
CA ILE A 55 12.82 3.67 11.90
C ILE A 55 13.85 3.55 10.77
N TYR A 56 13.79 4.44 9.77
CA TYR A 56 14.75 4.50 8.67
C TYR A 56 14.77 5.90 8.07
N THR A 57 15.97 6.45 7.85
CA THR A 57 16.14 7.79 7.26
C THR A 57 16.51 7.72 5.78
N LYS A 58 16.09 8.71 5.00
CA LYS A 58 16.34 8.79 3.55
C LYS A 58 17.81 8.65 3.17
N GLY A 59 18.70 9.28 3.95
CA GLY A 59 20.13 9.27 3.69
C GLY A 59 20.86 7.96 3.99
N GLN A 60 20.16 6.93 4.49
CA GLN A 60 20.76 5.61 4.70
C GLN A 60 20.86 4.79 3.42
N ASP A 61 20.04 5.09 2.40
CA ASP A 61 20.18 4.48 1.10
C ASP A 61 21.37 5.11 0.36
N PRO A 62 22.35 4.31 -0.12
CA PRO A 62 23.52 4.83 -0.84
C PRO A 62 23.18 5.64 -2.08
N ASP A 63 22.07 5.29 -2.77
CA ASP A 63 21.59 6.03 -3.94
C ASP A 63 20.92 7.36 -3.58
N ASN A 64 20.68 7.60 -2.29
CA ASN A 64 20.05 8.80 -1.75
C ASN A 64 20.86 9.40 -0.59
N SER A 65 22.17 9.32 -0.63
CA SER A 65 23.04 9.75 0.48
C SER A 65 22.91 11.23 0.85
N ASP A 66 22.37 12.07 -0.03
CA ASP A 66 22.04 13.47 0.22
C ASP A 66 20.61 13.67 0.76
N GLY A 67 19.81 12.60 0.84
CA GLY A 67 18.46 12.60 1.40
C GLY A 67 17.42 13.38 0.60
N ARG A 68 17.62 13.60 -0.71
CA ARG A 68 16.72 14.41 -1.54
C ARG A 68 15.55 13.65 -2.09
N GLU A 69 15.74 12.38 -2.43
CA GLU A 69 14.69 11.54 -2.96
C GLU A 69 13.71 11.11 -1.85
N GLU A 70 12.47 10.95 -2.20
CA GLU A 70 11.42 10.50 -1.31
C GLU A 70 11.54 8.99 -1.03
N LEU A 71 11.03 8.55 0.11
CA LEU A 71 10.88 7.14 0.48
C LEU A 71 9.43 6.70 0.24
N TRP A 72 9.20 5.84 -0.74
CA TRP A 72 7.86 5.45 -1.19
C TRP A 72 7.46 4.06 -0.70
N ALA A 73 6.20 3.94 -0.27
CA ALA A 73 5.42 2.73 0.01
C ALA A 73 6.22 1.52 0.54
N PRO A 74 6.63 1.51 1.81
CA PRO A 74 7.40 0.40 2.36
C PRO A 74 6.52 -0.81 2.66
N CYS A 75 7.07 -2.01 2.49
CA CYS A 75 6.47 -3.26 2.94
C CYS A 75 7.44 -4.01 3.85
N VAL A 76 6.99 -4.38 5.05
CA VAL A 76 7.82 -5.11 6.02
C VAL A 76 7.37 -6.55 6.15
N VAL A 77 8.33 -7.47 6.16
CA VAL A 77 8.09 -8.90 6.36
C VAL A 77 9.10 -9.49 7.34
N ARG A 78 8.70 -10.50 8.12
CA ARG A 78 9.64 -11.28 8.93
C ARG A 78 10.24 -12.39 8.07
N GLY A 79 11.56 -12.39 7.96
CA GLY A 79 12.33 -13.40 7.25
C GLY A 79 12.35 -14.76 7.96
N MET A 80 12.86 -15.77 7.28
CA MET A 80 13.00 -17.12 7.86
C MET A 80 14.13 -17.21 8.89
N ASP A 81 14.99 -16.21 8.94
CA ASP A 81 16.05 -16.01 9.93
C ASP A 81 15.60 -15.17 11.15
N ASP A 82 14.28 -14.94 11.25
CA ASP A 82 13.62 -14.16 12.30
C ASP A 82 13.92 -12.65 12.28
N ARG A 83 14.65 -12.15 11.28
CA ARG A 83 14.87 -10.71 11.07
C ARG A 83 13.72 -10.09 10.28
N TYR A 84 13.62 -8.77 10.32
CA TYR A 84 12.58 -8.01 9.63
C TYR A 84 13.19 -7.28 8.44
N TYR A 85 12.58 -7.47 7.28
CA TYR A 85 13.03 -6.92 5.99
C TYR A 85 12.02 -5.92 5.49
N MET A 86 12.47 -4.70 5.24
CA MET A 86 11.68 -3.61 4.71
C MET A 86 12.07 -3.37 3.26
N TYR A 87 11.12 -3.60 2.36
CA TYR A 87 11.26 -3.35 0.92
C TYR A 87 10.61 -2.01 0.60
N TYR A 88 11.28 -1.20 -0.19
CA TYR A 88 10.82 0.14 -0.56
C TYR A 88 11.43 0.57 -1.90
N CYS A 89 10.99 1.72 -2.45
CA CYS A 89 11.65 2.37 -3.57
C CYS A 89 11.81 3.86 -3.30
N LEU A 90 12.77 4.48 -4.00
CA LEU A 90 13.01 5.90 -4.00
C LEU A 90 12.14 6.61 -5.04
N GLY A 91 11.83 7.89 -4.80
CA GLY A 91 10.96 8.71 -5.61
C GLY A 91 11.59 9.25 -6.88
N HIS A 92 12.16 8.42 -7.75
CA HIS A 92 12.71 8.84 -9.04
C HIS A 92 12.15 8.00 -10.20
N TRP A 93 12.43 8.46 -11.45
CA TRP A 93 11.81 7.91 -12.66
C TRP A 93 12.07 6.42 -12.95
N TYR A 94 13.17 5.89 -12.45
CA TYR A 94 13.55 4.48 -12.62
C TYR A 94 13.89 3.89 -11.25
N PRO A 95 12.88 3.75 -10.40
CA PRO A 95 13.11 3.26 -9.05
C PRO A 95 13.69 1.84 -9.08
N LYS A 96 14.46 1.53 -8.06
CA LYS A 96 14.90 0.18 -7.73
C LYS A 96 14.12 -0.26 -6.50
N ILE A 97 14.02 -1.56 -6.26
CA ILE A 97 13.57 -2.03 -4.97
C ILE A 97 14.79 -2.11 -4.06
N SER A 98 14.80 -1.25 -3.05
CA SER A 98 15.77 -1.25 -1.96
C SER A 98 15.26 -2.10 -0.81
N VAL A 99 16.19 -2.69 -0.06
CA VAL A 99 15.88 -3.52 1.11
C VAL A 99 16.69 -3.04 2.30
N ALA A 100 16.02 -2.82 3.42
CA ALA A 100 16.63 -2.58 4.72
C ALA A 100 16.24 -3.69 5.69
N VAL A 101 17.04 -3.91 6.73
CA VAL A 101 16.88 -5.03 7.67
C VAL A 101 17.03 -4.57 9.10
N CYS A 102 16.29 -5.22 10.01
CA CYS A 102 16.35 -4.98 11.45
C CYS A 102 16.07 -6.28 12.23
N ASP A 103 16.55 -6.35 13.47
CA ASP A 103 16.30 -7.50 14.36
C ASP A 103 14.93 -7.42 15.06
N THR A 104 14.30 -6.24 15.10
CA THR A 104 12.96 -6.03 15.66
C THR A 104 12.09 -5.24 14.68
N PRO A 105 10.74 -5.40 14.69
CA PRO A 105 9.88 -4.75 13.71
C PRO A 105 9.84 -3.21 13.83
N ASP A 106 10.10 -2.69 15.01
CA ASP A 106 10.06 -1.28 15.40
C ASP A 106 11.45 -0.66 15.64
N GLY A 107 12.51 -1.42 15.35
CA GLY A 107 13.89 -0.98 15.53
C GLY A 107 14.38 -0.06 14.42
N ARG A 108 15.66 0.26 14.49
CA ARG A 108 16.35 1.03 13.46
C ARG A 108 16.79 0.08 12.35
N TYR A 109 16.20 0.24 11.17
CA TYR A 109 16.58 -0.54 10.00
C TYR A 109 17.90 -0.04 9.43
N GLU A 110 18.68 -0.96 8.88
CA GLU A 110 19.93 -0.69 8.17
C GLU A 110 19.82 -1.11 6.72
N PHE A 111 20.37 -0.32 5.80
CA PHE A 111 20.37 -0.66 4.37
C PHE A 111 21.09 -1.99 4.16
N LEU A 112 20.45 -2.90 3.44
CA LEU A 112 20.98 -4.23 3.12
C LEU A 112 21.49 -4.31 1.68
N GLY A 113 20.73 -3.75 0.74
CA GLY A 113 21.06 -3.83 -0.69
C GLY A 113 19.84 -3.55 -1.57
N HIS A 114 20.06 -3.65 -2.89
CA HIS A 114 18.98 -3.60 -3.88
C HIS A 114 18.63 -5.02 -4.35
N VAL A 115 17.37 -5.23 -4.71
CA VAL A 115 16.95 -6.45 -5.40
C VAL A 115 17.67 -6.51 -6.75
N ARG A 116 18.31 -7.64 -7.04
CA ARG A 116 19.20 -7.80 -8.20
C ARG A 116 19.14 -9.20 -8.79
N TYR A 117 19.54 -9.32 -10.02
CA TYR A 117 19.76 -10.60 -10.66
C TYR A 117 21.06 -11.28 -10.17
N ALA A 118 21.20 -12.56 -10.46
CA ALA A 118 22.39 -13.35 -10.06
C ALA A 118 23.71 -12.83 -10.65
N ASP A 119 23.66 -12.09 -11.76
CA ASP A 119 24.81 -11.41 -12.37
C ASP A 119 25.15 -10.06 -11.72
N GLY A 120 24.41 -9.66 -10.69
CA GLY A 120 24.61 -8.43 -9.94
C GLY A 120 23.91 -7.19 -10.52
N VAL A 121 23.28 -7.29 -11.70
CA VAL A 121 22.49 -6.19 -12.27
C VAL A 121 21.21 -6.02 -11.44
N GLU A 122 20.91 -4.80 -11.05
CA GLU A 122 19.73 -4.50 -10.24
C GLU A 122 18.43 -4.66 -11.05
N LEU A 123 17.38 -5.12 -10.39
CA LEU A 123 16.06 -5.27 -11.00
C LEU A 123 15.56 -3.92 -11.52
N GLY A 124 15.05 -3.92 -12.75
CA GLY A 124 14.62 -2.70 -13.43
C GLY A 124 15.70 -2.05 -14.28
N GLN A 125 16.94 -2.57 -14.27
CA GLN A 125 18.05 -1.97 -15.01
C GLN A 125 18.46 -2.75 -16.28
N LYS A 126 17.97 -3.98 -16.48
CA LYS A 126 18.18 -4.71 -17.72
C LYS A 126 17.28 -4.19 -18.85
N GLU A 127 17.73 -4.35 -20.08
CA GLU A 127 16.89 -4.11 -21.25
C GLU A 127 15.65 -5.02 -21.21
N GLY A 128 14.48 -4.44 -21.36
CA GLY A 128 13.19 -5.15 -21.27
C GLY A 128 12.60 -5.26 -19.87
N ASP A 129 13.36 -4.95 -18.83
CA ASP A 129 12.82 -4.93 -17.46
C ASP A 129 11.65 -3.96 -17.32
N LYS A 130 10.68 -4.38 -16.53
CA LYS A 130 9.60 -3.50 -16.07
C LYS A 130 10.07 -2.64 -14.90
N ILE A 131 9.45 -1.48 -14.74
CA ILE A 131 9.75 -0.56 -13.63
C ILE A 131 9.25 -1.18 -12.33
N PRO A 132 10.13 -1.51 -11.39
CA PRO A 132 9.70 -1.96 -10.06
C PRO A 132 9.23 -0.76 -9.24
N PHE A 133 8.02 -0.87 -8.67
CA PHE A 133 7.39 0.20 -7.94
C PHE A 133 6.42 -0.37 -6.88
N ASP A 134 6.28 0.28 -5.72
CA ASP A 134 5.38 -0.14 -4.64
C ASP A 134 5.53 -1.64 -4.30
N PRO A 135 6.67 -2.05 -3.74
CA PRO A 135 6.92 -3.47 -3.48
C PRO A 135 6.06 -4.00 -2.33
N ALA A 136 5.44 -5.15 -2.55
CA ALA A 136 4.82 -5.95 -1.50
C ALA A 136 5.48 -7.32 -1.41
N VAL A 137 5.62 -7.86 -0.21
CA VAL A 137 6.35 -9.11 -0.01
C VAL A 137 5.50 -10.15 0.72
N LEU A 138 5.55 -11.38 0.20
CA LEU A 138 4.98 -12.57 0.80
C LEU A 138 6.07 -13.63 0.94
N ILE A 139 6.18 -14.19 2.14
CA ILE A 139 6.93 -15.42 2.38
C ILE A 139 5.91 -16.54 2.64
N ASP A 140 5.94 -17.58 1.82
CA ASP A 140 5.02 -18.70 1.91
C ASP A 140 5.71 -20.00 1.51
N ASP A 141 5.61 -21.03 2.35
CA ASP A 141 6.27 -22.33 2.17
C ASP A 141 7.77 -22.24 1.83
N GLY A 142 8.48 -21.28 2.48
CA GLY A 142 9.92 -21.06 2.25
C GLY A 142 10.25 -20.39 0.92
N ARG A 143 9.26 -19.94 0.14
CA ARG A 143 9.43 -19.13 -1.06
C ARG A 143 9.17 -17.66 -0.75
N ILE A 144 9.89 -16.79 -1.42
CA ILE A 144 9.83 -15.34 -1.21
C ILE A 144 9.35 -14.70 -2.51
N PHE A 145 8.22 -14.01 -2.45
CA PHE A 145 7.63 -13.33 -3.59
C PHE A 145 7.57 -11.83 -3.35
N VAL A 146 8.01 -11.05 -4.32
CA VAL A 146 7.84 -9.60 -4.37
C VAL A 146 6.87 -9.27 -5.50
N TYR A 147 5.79 -8.56 -5.15
CA TYR A 147 4.82 -8.02 -6.11
C TYR A 147 5.10 -6.54 -6.27
N SER A 148 5.13 -6.06 -7.49
CA SER A 148 5.61 -4.72 -7.76
C SER A 148 5.10 -4.23 -9.11
N GLY A 149 5.23 -2.95 -9.36
CA GLY A 149 5.02 -2.34 -10.66
C GLY A 149 4.06 -1.16 -10.62
N CYS A 150 4.05 -0.44 -11.71
CA CYS A 150 3.03 0.54 -12.03
C CYS A 150 2.61 0.39 -13.49
N ALA A 151 1.36 0.71 -13.79
CA ALA A 151 0.82 0.63 -15.13
C ALA A 151 0.38 2.01 -15.66
N PRO A 152 0.28 2.21 -16.97
CA PRO A 152 -0.33 3.41 -17.52
C PRO A 152 -1.77 3.58 -17.05
N THR A 153 -2.19 4.81 -16.83
CA THR A 153 -3.59 5.17 -16.58
C THR A 153 -4.07 6.10 -17.69
N PRO A 154 -5.39 6.24 -17.91
CA PRO A 154 -5.91 7.15 -18.93
C PRO A 154 -5.44 8.60 -18.77
N ILE A 155 -5.00 8.98 -17.59
CA ILE A 155 -4.66 10.36 -17.23
C ILE A 155 -3.14 10.60 -17.20
N LEU A 156 -2.36 9.58 -16.83
CA LEU A 156 -0.93 9.66 -16.63
C LEU A 156 -0.16 8.93 -17.73
N LEU A 157 -0.51 9.20 -18.99
CA LEU A 157 0.17 8.58 -20.14
C LEU A 157 1.51 9.27 -20.39
N ARG A 158 2.56 8.46 -20.50
CA ARG A 158 3.92 8.85 -20.88
C ARG A 158 4.52 7.79 -21.79
N PRO A 159 4.24 7.83 -23.09
CA PRO A 159 4.58 6.75 -24.03
C PRO A 159 6.05 6.30 -23.98
N GLU A 160 6.97 7.22 -23.71
CA GLU A 160 8.41 6.94 -23.63
C GLU A 160 8.80 6.04 -22.45
N ILE A 161 7.98 6.00 -21.39
CA ILE A 161 8.18 5.14 -20.22
C ILE A 161 7.10 4.06 -20.09
N ASP A 162 5.94 4.23 -20.70
CA ASP A 162 4.79 3.33 -20.53
C ASP A 162 5.09 1.89 -21.01
N ILE A 163 5.97 1.74 -21.98
CA ILE A 163 6.44 0.44 -22.46
C ILE A 163 7.13 -0.39 -21.35
N ARG A 164 7.69 0.26 -20.35
CA ARG A 164 8.33 -0.38 -19.20
C ARG A 164 7.40 -0.57 -18.01
N LYS A 165 6.18 -0.06 -18.08
CA LYS A 165 5.20 -0.15 -16.99
C LYS A 165 4.38 -1.42 -17.13
N ASP A 166 4.27 -2.17 -16.06
CA ASP A 166 3.45 -3.39 -15.95
C ASP A 166 3.32 -3.83 -14.48
N SER A 167 2.49 -4.83 -14.22
CA SER A 167 2.49 -5.58 -12.98
C SER A 167 3.52 -6.69 -13.04
N GLN A 168 4.23 -6.96 -11.95
CA GLN A 168 5.20 -8.05 -11.90
C GLN A 168 5.24 -8.75 -10.54
N CYS A 169 5.35 -10.07 -10.57
CA CYS A 169 5.67 -10.93 -9.45
C CYS A 169 7.07 -11.50 -9.65
N ILE A 170 7.92 -11.33 -8.65
CA ILE A 170 9.33 -11.69 -8.65
C ILE A 170 9.55 -12.70 -7.54
N GLU A 171 10.07 -13.89 -7.83
CA GLU A 171 10.55 -14.80 -6.78
C GLU A 171 11.99 -14.45 -6.43
N LEU A 172 12.32 -14.45 -5.13
CA LEU A 172 13.68 -14.20 -4.64
C LEU A 172 14.32 -15.47 -4.07
N GLU A 173 15.65 -15.50 -4.07
CA GLU A 173 16.45 -16.44 -3.31
C GLU A 173 16.38 -16.14 -1.81
N GLN A 174 16.92 -17.05 -0.99
CA GLN A 174 16.87 -16.97 0.47
C GLN A 174 17.64 -15.79 1.06
N ASP A 175 18.48 -15.12 0.27
CA ASP A 175 19.21 -13.92 0.66
C ASP A 175 18.34 -12.65 0.70
N MET A 176 17.06 -12.77 0.35
CA MET A 176 16.07 -11.68 0.30
C MET A 176 16.36 -10.60 -0.75
N LEU A 177 17.33 -10.79 -1.61
CA LEU A 177 17.80 -9.80 -2.60
C LEU A 177 17.90 -10.34 -4.03
N THR A 178 18.32 -11.60 -4.18
CA THR A 178 18.63 -12.15 -5.51
C THR A 178 17.37 -12.68 -6.18
N VAL A 179 17.09 -12.21 -7.40
CA VAL A 179 15.98 -12.66 -8.23
C VAL A 179 16.19 -14.10 -8.65
N LYS A 180 15.19 -14.93 -8.43
CA LYS A 180 15.12 -16.34 -8.81
C LYS A 180 14.26 -16.52 -10.05
N GLY A 181 14.88 -16.79 -11.18
CA GLY A 181 14.18 -16.92 -12.46
C GLY A 181 13.81 -15.57 -13.07
N GLU A 182 12.74 -15.55 -13.85
CA GLU A 182 12.28 -14.35 -14.55
C GLU A 182 11.07 -13.75 -13.88
N PRO A 183 10.99 -12.40 -13.72
CA PRO A 183 9.77 -11.71 -13.29
C PRO A 183 8.59 -12.08 -14.19
N ARG A 184 7.40 -12.22 -13.59
CA ARG A 184 6.16 -12.60 -14.30
C ARG A 184 5.09 -11.56 -14.10
N LYS A 185 4.32 -11.28 -15.12
CA LYS A 185 3.08 -10.53 -14.97
C LYS A 185 2.08 -11.31 -14.11
N PHE A 186 1.39 -10.62 -13.18
CA PHE A 186 0.44 -11.28 -12.28
C PHE A 186 -0.98 -10.70 -12.32
N LEU A 187 -1.14 -9.41 -12.66
CA LEU A 187 -2.43 -8.76 -12.84
C LEU A 187 -2.53 -8.10 -14.23
N PRO A 188 -3.71 -8.12 -14.86
CA PRO A 188 -3.95 -7.41 -16.12
C PRO A 188 -3.83 -5.89 -15.95
N THR A 189 -3.30 -5.25 -16.99
CA THR A 189 -3.27 -3.79 -17.16
C THR A 189 -4.21 -3.40 -18.29
N MET A 190 -4.40 -2.11 -18.57
CA MET A 190 -5.22 -1.64 -19.69
C MET A 190 -4.82 -2.23 -21.05
N ALA A 191 -3.59 -2.71 -21.19
CA ALA A 191 -3.10 -3.24 -22.46
C ALA A 191 -3.62 -4.65 -22.76
N ASP A 192 -4.07 -5.41 -21.75
CA ASP A 192 -4.40 -6.83 -21.87
C ASP A 192 -5.57 -7.28 -20.97
N SER A 193 -6.41 -6.36 -20.53
CA SER A 193 -7.56 -6.67 -19.65
C SER A 193 -8.77 -7.27 -20.37
N GLU A 194 -8.86 -7.14 -21.69
CA GLU A 194 -10.03 -7.57 -22.46
C GLU A 194 -10.37 -9.06 -22.22
N GLY A 195 -11.59 -9.33 -21.75
CA GLY A 195 -12.08 -10.68 -21.43
C GLY A 195 -11.58 -11.27 -20.14
N THR A 196 -10.86 -10.52 -19.31
CA THR A 196 -10.28 -11.00 -18.04
C THR A 196 -11.19 -10.76 -16.83
N GLY A 197 -12.18 -9.87 -16.93
CA GLY A 197 -13.02 -9.40 -15.83
C GLY A 197 -12.42 -8.25 -15.02
N PHE A 198 -11.23 -7.76 -15.39
CA PHE A 198 -10.59 -6.60 -14.77
C PHE A 198 -10.94 -5.26 -15.47
N GLU A 199 -11.70 -5.29 -16.54
CA GLU A 199 -12.00 -4.11 -17.35
C GLU A 199 -12.60 -2.97 -16.51
N GLY A 200 -11.99 -1.82 -16.59
CA GLY A 200 -12.34 -0.63 -15.80
C GLY A 200 -11.83 -0.66 -14.36
N HIS A 201 -11.13 -1.72 -13.94
CA HIS A 201 -10.50 -1.91 -12.64
C HIS A 201 -9.10 -2.53 -12.77
N GLU A 202 -8.46 -2.30 -13.91
CA GLU A 202 -7.14 -2.83 -14.21
C GLU A 202 -6.10 -2.35 -13.19
N PHE A 203 -5.03 -3.11 -13.07
CA PHE A 203 -3.92 -2.77 -12.20
C PHE A 203 -3.30 -1.42 -12.57
N PHE A 204 -3.07 -0.59 -11.57
CA PHE A 204 -2.27 0.63 -11.67
C PHE A 204 -0.99 0.52 -10.83
N GLU A 205 -1.08 0.42 -9.50
CA GLU A 205 0.05 0.38 -8.56
C GLU A 205 -0.40 -0.18 -7.19
N ALA A 206 0.38 0.04 -6.15
CA ALA A 206 0.00 -0.24 -4.76
C ALA A 206 -0.26 -1.72 -4.48
N SER A 207 0.62 -2.59 -4.99
CA SER A 207 0.52 -4.03 -4.75
C SER A 207 0.57 -4.36 -3.27
N ALA A 208 -0.35 -5.21 -2.81
CA ALA A 208 -0.32 -5.78 -1.48
C ALA A 208 -0.88 -7.21 -1.52
N ILE A 209 -0.39 -8.11 -0.69
CA ILE A 209 -0.72 -9.54 -0.77
C ILE A 209 -0.90 -10.16 0.60
N ARG A 210 -1.90 -11.03 0.74
CA ARG A 210 -2.14 -11.85 1.93
C ARG A 210 -2.63 -13.24 1.54
N LYS A 211 -2.33 -14.23 2.39
CA LYS A 211 -2.87 -15.59 2.26
C LYS A 211 -3.93 -15.81 3.34
N TYR A 212 -5.17 -16.09 2.92
CA TYR A 212 -6.28 -16.44 3.81
C TYR A 212 -6.99 -17.68 3.28
N MET A 213 -7.35 -18.58 4.17
CA MET A 213 -8.10 -19.80 3.81
C MET A 213 -7.46 -20.60 2.65
N GLY A 214 -6.12 -20.61 2.59
CA GLY A 214 -5.36 -21.30 1.55
C GLY A 214 -5.29 -20.58 0.20
N ARG A 215 -5.90 -19.40 0.06
CA ARG A 215 -5.91 -18.59 -1.18
C ARG A 215 -5.13 -17.29 -1.01
N TYR A 216 -4.66 -16.74 -2.11
CA TYR A 216 -3.87 -15.51 -2.14
C TYR A 216 -4.77 -14.35 -2.56
N TYR A 217 -4.85 -13.34 -1.72
CA TYR A 217 -5.64 -12.13 -1.93
C TYR A 217 -4.68 -10.97 -2.20
N CYS A 218 -4.71 -10.47 -3.41
CA CYS A 218 -3.97 -9.28 -3.82
C CYS A 218 -4.86 -8.06 -3.69
N THR A 219 -4.39 -7.03 -2.98
CA THR A 219 -4.99 -5.71 -2.96
C THR A 219 -4.16 -4.79 -3.86
N TYR A 220 -4.81 -3.92 -4.62
CA TYR A 220 -4.12 -3.01 -5.54
C TYR A 220 -4.95 -1.77 -5.83
N SER A 221 -4.30 -0.68 -6.23
CA SER A 221 -4.95 0.52 -6.78
C SER A 221 -5.26 0.29 -8.25
N SER A 222 -6.50 0.57 -8.65
CA SER A 222 -6.91 0.46 -10.05
C SER A 222 -6.57 1.72 -10.86
N VAL A 223 -6.75 1.63 -12.17
CA VAL A 223 -6.60 2.76 -13.11
C VAL A 223 -7.51 3.95 -12.79
N LYS A 224 -8.50 3.79 -11.93
CA LYS A 224 -9.34 4.88 -11.39
C LYS A 224 -8.67 5.66 -10.28
N LEU A 225 -7.55 5.20 -9.75
CA LEU A 225 -6.69 5.77 -8.69
C LEU A 225 -7.32 5.78 -7.29
N HIS A 226 -8.57 6.18 -7.15
CA HIS A 226 -9.24 6.39 -5.86
C HIS A 226 -9.72 5.12 -5.16
N GLU A 227 -9.73 3.98 -5.83
CA GLU A 227 -10.22 2.72 -5.28
C GLU A 227 -9.09 1.72 -5.02
N LEU A 228 -9.23 0.96 -3.93
CA LEU A 228 -8.49 -0.28 -3.72
C LEU A 228 -9.37 -1.45 -4.12
N CYS A 229 -8.91 -2.20 -5.10
CA CYS A 229 -9.52 -3.43 -5.57
C CYS A 229 -8.86 -4.64 -4.93
N TRP A 230 -9.51 -5.79 -5.05
CA TRP A 230 -8.90 -7.07 -4.68
C TRP A 230 -9.05 -8.08 -5.82
N ALA A 231 -8.07 -8.95 -5.89
CA ALA A 231 -8.06 -10.10 -6.76
C ALA A 231 -7.66 -11.34 -5.96
N VAL A 232 -8.06 -12.53 -6.40
CA VAL A 232 -7.80 -13.77 -5.68
C VAL A 232 -7.32 -14.87 -6.60
N SER A 233 -6.38 -15.67 -6.09
CA SER A 233 -5.84 -16.85 -6.79
C SER A 233 -5.59 -18.00 -5.81
N ASP A 234 -5.54 -19.22 -6.35
CA ASP A 234 -5.07 -20.41 -5.62
C ASP A 234 -3.53 -20.56 -5.71
N GLN A 235 -2.87 -19.69 -6.50
CA GLN A 235 -1.41 -19.66 -6.66
C GLN A 235 -0.87 -18.28 -6.30
N PRO A 236 0.37 -18.17 -5.75
CA PRO A 236 0.92 -16.88 -5.34
C PRO A 236 1.29 -15.98 -6.52
N ASP A 237 1.65 -16.52 -7.68
CA ASP A 237 2.31 -15.82 -8.78
C ASP A 237 1.50 -15.74 -10.08
N ALA A 238 0.31 -16.32 -10.12
CA ALA A 238 -0.51 -16.37 -11.34
C ALA A 238 -1.98 -16.65 -11.05
N GLY A 239 -2.82 -16.53 -12.09
CA GLY A 239 -4.23 -16.99 -12.07
C GLY A 239 -5.15 -16.14 -11.20
N PHE A 240 -4.81 -14.90 -10.95
CA PHE A 240 -5.67 -13.98 -10.20
C PHE A 240 -6.94 -13.65 -10.98
N THR A 241 -8.06 -13.67 -10.29
CA THR A 241 -9.38 -13.24 -10.79
C THR A 241 -9.84 -12.01 -10.01
N TYR A 242 -10.46 -11.07 -10.71
CA TYR A 242 -10.99 -9.85 -10.09
C TYR A 242 -12.10 -10.20 -9.09
N GLY A 243 -12.00 -9.64 -7.89
CA GLY A 243 -12.93 -9.89 -6.80
C GLY A 243 -13.89 -8.73 -6.53
N GLY A 244 -13.47 -7.52 -6.79
CA GLY A 244 -14.26 -6.31 -6.51
C GLY A 244 -13.45 -5.18 -5.89
N VAL A 245 -14.16 -4.16 -5.42
CA VAL A 245 -13.60 -3.01 -4.70
C VAL A 245 -13.67 -3.29 -3.20
N LEU A 246 -12.61 -2.98 -2.46
CA LEU A 246 -12.57 -3.03 -1.00
C LEU A 246 -13.01 -1.72 -0.37
N VAL A 247 -12.48 -0.62 -0.88
CA VAL A 247 -12.78 0.74 -0.41
C VAL A 247 -12.47 1.73 -1.54
N SER A 248 -13.20 2.83 -1.57
CA SER A 248 -13.01 3.87 -2.59
C SER A 248 -13.14 5.26 -1.99
N ASN A 249 -12.14 6.11 -2.22
CA ASN A 249 -12.20 7.53 -1.86
C ASN A 249 -13.22 8.31 -2.70
N GLY A 250 -13.62 7.79 -3.88
CA GLY A 250 -14.63 8.37 -4.75
C GLY A 250 -16.05 7.90 -4.42
N ASP A 251 -16.20 6.64 -4.05
CA ASP A 251 -17.48 5.98 -3.73
C ASP A 251 -17.55 5.62 -2.24
N ILE A 252 -17.74 6.63 -1.40
CA ILE A 252 -17.76 6.50 0.07
C ILE A 252 -18.82 5.51 0.53
N PHE A 253 -19.97 5.49 -0.18
CA PHE A 253 -21.05 4.56 0.07
C PHE A 253 -21.20 3.59 -1.09
N PRO A 254 -21.05 2.27 -0.86
CA PRO A 254 -21.15 1.27 -1.93
C PRO A 254 -22.44 1.33 -2.75
N GLU A 255 -23.52 1.84 -2.15
CA GLU A 255 -24.83 1.96 -2.78
C GLU A 255 -24.92 3.13 -3.79
N THR A 256 -23.98 4.05 -3.79
CA THR A 256 -24.06 5.28 -4.60
C THR A 256 -23.23 5.23 -5.88
N HIS A 257 -22.35 4.26 -6.02
CA HIS A 257 -21.45 3.98 -7.17
C HIS A 257 -21.35 5.11 -8.21
N THR A 258 -20.59 6.12 -7.89
CA THR A 258 -20.23 7.13 -8.87
C THR A 258 -19.02 6.63 -9.64
N ASN A 259 -19.16 6.32 -10.91
CA ASN A 259 -18.04 5.95 -11.80
C ASN A 259 -17.11 7.17 -12.02
N MET A 260 -16.51 7.66 -10.94
CA MET A 260 -15.63 8.82 -11.04
C MET A 260 -14.26 8.40 -11.52
N ALA A 261 -13.86 8.92 -12.67
CA ALA A 261 -12.46 8.95 -13.07
C ALA A 261 -11.75 10.12 -12.37
N PHE A 262 -10.46 9.98 -12.12
CA PHE A 262 -9.62 11.00 -11.42
C PHE A 262 -9.68 12.40 -12.04
N ASP A 263 -9.90 12.52 -13.35
CA ASP A 263 -10.02 13.79 -14.08
C ASP A 263 -11.45 14.33 -14.12
N SER A 264 -12.43 13.51 -13.75
CA SER A 264 -13.79 14.02 -13.64
C SER A 264 -13.77 15.09 -12.54
N LYS A 265 -14.23 16.28 -12.89
CA LYS A 265 -14.52 17.31 -11.88
C LYS A 265 -15.30 16.60 -10.80
N PRO A 266 -14.82 16.63 -9.53
CA PRO A 266 -15.49 15.91 -8.46
C PRO A 266 -16.98 16.19 -8.57
N ASP A 267 -17.80 15.14 -8.59
CA ASP A 267 -19.24 15.31 -8.48
C ASP A 267 -19.44 16.28 -7.30
N ARG A 268 -20.29 17.29 -7.49
CA ARG A 268 -20.54 18.31 -6.45
C ARG A 268 -20.95 17.70 -5.10
N ASN A 269 -21.28 16.41 -5.10
CA ASN A 269 -21.60 15.62 -3.93
C ASN A 269 -20.38 14.99 -3.26
N VAL A 270 -19.22 14.90 -3.93
CA VAL A 270 -17.99 14.40 -3.31
C VAL A 270 -17.35 15.52 -2.51
N LYS A 271 -17.38 15.37 -1.21
CA LYS A 271 -16.88 16.35 -0.24
C LYS A 271 -15.40 16.14 0.10
N TYR A 272 -14.76 15.14 -0.48
CA TYR A 272 -13.40 14.75 -0.15
C TYR A 272 -12.48 14.91 -1.36
N TYR A 273 -11.21 15.15 -1.10
CA TYR A 273 -10.21 15.17 -2.15
C TYR A 273 -10.02 13.75 -2.70
N ILE A 274 -10.06 13.62 -4.01
CA ILE A 274 -9.84 12.34 -4.70
C ILE A 274 -8.41 12.30 -5.20
N GLY A 275 -7.67 11.27 -4.83
CA GLY A 275 -6.31 11.01 -5.26
C GLY A 275 -6.04 9.52 -5.31
N ASN A 276 -4.77 9.15 -5.38
CA ASN A 276 -4.35 7.76 -5.30
C ASN A 276 -4.82 7.12 -3.98
N ASN A 277 -4.84 5.79 -3.96
CA ASN A 277 -5.15 5.02 -2.77
C ASN A 277 -4.16 3.86 -2.66
N HIS A 278 -3.70 3.58 -1.45
CA HIS A 278 -2.78 2.49 -1.17
C HIS A 278 -3.04 1.95 0.24
N GLY A 279 -2.97 0.65 0.40
CA GLY A 279 -3.16 -0.01 1.68
C GLY A 279 -3.29 -1.51 1.53
N ASN A 280 -3.57 -2.19 2.63
CA ASN A 280 -3.60 -3.64 2.64
C ASN A 280 -4.65 -4.20 3.59
N LEU A 281 -5.07 -5.44 3.30
CA LEU A 281 -5.89 -6.27 4.16
C LEU A 281 -5.08 -6.81 5.35
N ILE A 282 -5.74 -6.93 6.49
CA ILE A 282 -5.20 -7.64 7.64
C ILE A 282 -6.33 -8.36 8.39
N ARG A 283 -6.00 -9.47 9.06
CA ARG A 283 -6.90 -10.17 9.98
C ARG A 283 -6.43 -9.98 11.40
N ILE A 284 -7.29 -9.42 12.25
CA ILE A 284 -7.02 -9.18 13.67
C ILE A 284 -8.18 -9.76 14.48
N GLY A 285 -7.90 -10.62 15.46
CA GLY A 285 -8.92 -11.18 16.35
C GLY A 285 -10.07 -11.94 15.64
N GLY A 286 -9.80 -12.46 14.43
CA GLY A 286 -10.82 -13.15 13.62
C GLY A 286 -11.54 -12.26 12.62
N GLU A 287 -11.47 -10.94 12.76
CA GLU A 287 -12.08 -9.96 11.88
C GLU A 287 -11.10 -9.47 10.82
N TYR A 288 -11.63 -9.05 9.67
CA TYR A 288 -10.83 -8.51 8.57
C TYR A 288 -10.95 -7.00 8.52
N TYR A 289 -9.84 -6.32 8.22
CA TYR A 289 -9.75 -4.88 8.09
C TYR A 289 -9.00 -4.54 6.82
N ILE A 290 -9.41 -3.44 6.16
CA ILE A 290 -8.65 -2.78 5.10
C ILE A 290 -8.05 -1.50 5.66
N PHE A 291 -6.72 -1.43 5.66
CA PHE A 291 -6.01 -0.18 5.87
C PHE A 291 -5.84 0.50 4.52
N TYR A 292 -6.05 1.79 4.46
CA TYR A 292 -5.98 2.60 3.26
C TYR A 292 -5.64 4.03 3.64
N HIS A 293 -5.39 4.92 2.68
CA HIS A 293 -5.18 6.31 3.02
C HIS A 293 -6.22 7.24 2.42
N ARG A 294 -6.37 8.41 3.02
CA ARG A 294 -7.17 9.51 2.50
C ARG A 294 -6.35 10.77 2.43
N HIS A 295 -6.60 11.54 1.37
CA HIS A 295 -6.09 12.91 1.26
C HIS A 295 -6.86 13.80 2.20
N THR A 296 -6.18 14.44 3.15
CA THR A 296 -6.76 15.30 4.17
C THR A 296 -6.41 16.76 3.92
N ASN A 297 -7.06 17.69 4.64
CA ASN A 297 -6.81 19.13 4.51
C ASN A 297 -6.92 19.69 3.09
N HIS A 298 -7.75 19.10 2.23
CA HIS A 298 -7.84 19.48 0.81
C HIS A 298 -6.47 19.54 0.11
N CYS A 299 -5.53 18.71 0.53
CA CYS A 299 -4.16 18.65 0.03
C CYS A 299 -3.83 17.25 -0.47
N MET A 300 -3.20 17.18 -1.64
CA MET A 300 -2.74 15.91 -2.23
C MET A 300 -1.63 15.26 -1.41
N PHE A 301 -0.84 16.04 -0.70
CA PHE A 301 0.37 15.61 -0.01
C PHE A 301 0.21 15.52 1.52
N CYS A 302 -1.02 15.45 2.01
CA CYS A 302 -1.35 15.29 3.44
C CYS A 302 -2.22 14.04 3.63
N ARG A 303 -1.69 12.87 3.22
CA ARG A 303 -2.42 11.60 3.27
C ARG A 303 -2.31 10.97 4.66
N GLN A 304 -3.40 10.46 5.18
CA GLN A 304 -3.46 9.81 6.48
C GLN A 304 -4.00 8.39 6.35
N THR A 305 -3.39 7.44 7.06
CA THR A 305 -3.91 6.08 7.20
C THR A 305 -5.30 6.11 7.84
N CYS A 306 -6.21 5.40 7.23
CA CYS A 306 -7.54 5.09 7.70
C CYS A 306 -7.73 3.57 7.75
N VAL A 307 -8.74 3.11 8.46
CA VAL A 307 -9.06 1.68 8.56
C VAL A 307 -10.56 1.46 8.61
N GLU A 308 -11.02 0.46 7.87
CA GLU A 308 -12.41 -0.02 7.92
C GLU A 308 -12.44 -1.52 8.14
N ARG A 309 -13.45 -1.97 8.87
CA ARG A 309 -13.78 -3.39 8.91
C ARG A 309 -14.37 -3.82 7.57
N VAL A 310 -13.88 -4.92 7.01
CA VAL A 310 -14.42 -5.54 5.81
C VAL A 310 -15.02 -6.90 6.13
N VAL A 311 -16.08 -7.24 5.43
CA VAL A 311 -16.77 -8.52 5.61
C VAL A 311 -16.27 -9.49 4.55
N MET A 312 -15.76 -10.63 4.98
CA MET A 312 -15.52 -11.79 4.12
C MET A 312 -16.74 -12.70 4.17
N THR A 313 -17.30 -13.03 3.04
CA THR A 313 -18.41 -13.96 2.90
C THR A 313 -17.94 -15.41 3.06
N GLU A 314 -18.85 -16.36 3.25
CA GLU A 314 -18.51 -17.79 3.45
C GLU A 314 -17.78 -18.40 2.24
N ASP A 315 -18.03 -17.88 1.03
CA ASP A 315 -17.36 -18.29 -0.21
C ASP A 315 -16.01 -17.57 -0.44
N GLY A 316 -15.53 -16.78 0.55
CA GLY A 316 -14.24 -16.13 0.52
C GLY A 316 -14.19 -14.83 -0.28
N ARG A 317 -15.30 -14.15 -0.49
CA ARG A 317 -15.37 -12.85 -1.15
C ARG A 317 -15.38 -11.73 -0.13
N PHE A 318 -14.67 -10.64 -0.42
CA PHE A 318 -14.76 -9.41 0.36
C PHE A 318 -15.87 -8.51 -0.19
N LEU A 319 -16.65 -7.94 0.70
CA LEU A 319 -17.62 -6.89 0.37
C LEU A 319 -16.96 -5.52 0.52
N GLN A 320 -17.32 -4.57 -0.35
CA GLN A 320 -16.83 -3.21 -0.25
C GLN A 320 -17.19 -2.59 1.10
N ALA A 321 -16.20 -2.02 1.77
CA ALA A 321 -16.41 -1.31 3.01
C ALA A 321 -17.00 0.08 2.75
N ARG A 322 -17.91 0.49 3.61
CA ARG A 322 -18.34 1.88 3.73
C ARG A 322 -17.26 2.66 4.47
N MET A 323 -16.85 3.81 3.95
CA MET A 323 -15.92 4.68 4.64
C MET A 323 -16.60 5.37 5.82
N THR A 324 -16.03 5.17 7.01
CA THR A 324 -16.58 5.66 8.28
C THR A 324 -15.50 6.36 9.10
N SER A 325 -15.89 6.85 10.29
CA SER A 325 -14.95 7.25 11.33
C SER A 325 -14.82 6.21 12.46
N TYR A 326 -15.24 4.97 12.22
CA TYR A 326 -15.22 3.93 13.26
C TYR A 326 -13.82 3.46 13.59
N GLY A 327 -12.96 3.41 12.59
CA GLY A 327 -11.61 2.87 12.74
C GLY A 327 -11.66 1.45 13.29
N LEU A 328 -10.72 1.11 14.16
CA LEU A 328 -10.65 -0.19 14.83
C LEU A 328 -11.66 -0.34 15.99
N ASN A 329 -12.41 0.69 16.32
CA ASN A 329 -13.42 0.62 17.39
C ASN A 329 -14.64 -0.26 17.06
N GLY A 330 -14.86 -0.52 15.76
CA GLY A 330 -15.94 -1.40 15.29
C GLY A 330 -17.35 -0.85 15.42
N MET A 331 -17.52 0.40 15.89
CA MET A 331 -18.82 1.08 16.07
C MET A 331 -18.69 2.60 15.87
N PRO A 332 -19.79 3.29 15.60
CA PRO A 332 -19.81 4.74 15.51
C PRO A 332 -19.28 5.38 16.78
N LEU A 333 -18.53 6.47 16.63
CA LEU A 333 -18.17 7.33 17.74
C LEU A 333 -19.46 7.95 18.34
N ALA A 334 -19.52 8.06 19.66
CA ALA A 334 -20.62 8.75 20.30
C ALA A 334 -20.68 10.21 19.82
N GLY A 335 -21.88 10.76 19.64
CA GLY A 335 -22.06 12.13 19.16
C GLY A 335 -21.55 13.23 20.12
N LYS A 336 -21.22 12.85 21.35
CA LYS A 336 -20.59 13.69 22.36
C LYS A 336 -19.59 12.89 23.15
N GLY A 337 -18.41 13.46 23.38
CA GLY A 337 -17.31 12.79 24.11
C GLY A 337 -16.00 13.53 23.90
N THR A 338 -14.98 13.07 24.61
CA THR A 338 -13.59 13.46 24.37
C THR A 338 -12.94 12.38 23.54
N TYR A 339 -12.29 12.75 22.45
CA TYR A 339 -11.63 11.86 21.53
C TYR A 339 -10.20 12.35 21.28
N GLU A 340 -9.30 11.41 21.07
CA GLU A 340 -7.95 11.74 20.58
C GLU A 340 -8.05 12.42 19.22
N ALA A 341 -7.40 13.58 19.05
CA ALA A 341 -7.40 14.30 17.78
C ALA A 341 -6.81 13.46 16.62
N ALA A 342 -5.96 12.49 16.94
CA ALA A 342 -5.36 11.56 15.98
C ALA A 342 -6.38 10.71 15.19
N ILE A 343 -7.61 10.52 15.69
CA ILE A 343 -8.65 9.78 14.97
C ILE A 343 -9.35 10.61 13.89
N ALA A 344 -9.14 11.93 13.88
CA ALA A 344 -9.80 12.82 12.92
C ALA A 344 -9.13 12.71 11.55
N CYS A 345 -9.89 12.30 10.53
CA CYS A 345 -9.42 12.30 9.14
C CYS A 345 -9.41 13.72 8.53
N ASN A 346 -10.26 14.61 9.03
CA ASN A 346 -10.35 16.01 8.57
C ASN A 346 -10.63 16.91 9.78
N LEU A 347 -9.80 17.92 9.97
CA LEU A 347 -10.00 18.97 10.96
C LEU A 347 -10.39 20.25 10.22
N TYR A 348 -11.49 20.85 10.62
CA TYR A 348 -11.93 22.15 10.09
C TYR A 348 -11.94 23.16 11.22
N GLU A 349 -11.29 24.27 11.00
CA GLU A 349 -11.59 25.50 11.74
C GLU A 349 -12.76 26.19 11.05
N ARG A 350 -13.84 26.42 11.77
CA ARG A 350 -14.96 27.17 11.24
C ARG A 350 -14.64 28.65 11.40
N GLU A 351 -14.48 29.38 10.29
CA GLU A 351 -14.36 30.82 10.35
C GLU A 351 -15.52 31.41 11.15
N GLY A 352 -15.21 32.14 12.23
CA GLY A 352 -16.20 32.88 13.04
C GLY A 352 -16.79 32.10 14.20
N ALA A 353 -16.12 31.11 14.79
CA ALA A 353 -16.51 30.50 16.07
C ALA A 353 -15.69 31.05 17.23
#